data_49e32d0bd956d5d001ef5e1cd0d5191e
#
_entry.id   49e32d0bd956d5d001ef5e1cd0d5191e
#
_cell.length_a   1.000
_cell.length_b   1.000
_cell.length_c   1.000
_cell.angle_alpha   90.00
_cell.angle_beta   90.00
_cell.angle_gamma   90.00
#
_symmetry.space_group_name_H-M   'P 1'
#
loop_
_entity.id
_entity.type
_entity.pdbx_description
1 polymer ?
#
loop_
_entity_poly.entity_id
_entity_poly.type
_entity_poly.pdbx_seq_one_letter_code
_entity_poly.pdbx_strand_id
1 'polypeptide(L)'
;MRLKDLDCPQCKRKMDNKSTKGVKPATATFFGDCLRMCKPCGIGYSNAQEDPTLIYACPFENIPEEVRDHVDKVIKKSLNVTNRDNKKRRIGYNSSEDALTWTVFRYFQLKEKIDKVVEILSKEQAKGNVFVYYWGVPIDINGMIDETRLKELKEILDKLEETKQSYSEPDVILEDDEKIIFVEVKLGSENNKKGQGSEWDKYHKPDYYESAFLCDKNLKSYQLVRNWTIGNMLAER
;
A
#
# COMPACT_ATOMS: atom_id res chain seq x y z
N MET A 1 -2.33 25.85 24.11
CA MET A 1 -3.43 25.60 23.14
C MET A 1 -4.10 24.29 23.50
N ARG A 2 -5.44 24.21 23.48
CA ARG A 2 -6.19 22.99 23.69
C ARG A 2 -6.87 22.61 22.39
N LEU A 3 -6.75 21.37 21.97
CA LEU A 3 -7.44 20.85 20.79
C LEU A 3 -8.94 20.67 21.11
N LYS A 4 -9.78 20.64 20.07
CA LYS A 4 -11.21 20.33 20.21
C LYS A 4 -11.37 18.94 20.89
N ASP A 5 -12.25 18.84 21.88
CA ASP A 5 -12.56 17.56 22.53
C ASP A 5 -13.25 16.61 21.52
N LEU A 6 -12.86 15.35 21.55
CA LEU A 6 -13.40 14.30 20.70
C LEU A 6 -13.80 13.10 21.54
N ASP A 7 -14.79 12.35 21.06
CA ASP A 7 -15.20 11.09 21.64
C ASP A 7 -14.47 9.93 20.96
N CYS A 8 -14.21 8.88 21.72
CA CYS A 8 -13.64 7.66 21.18
C CYS A 8 -14.63 7.01 20.19
N PRO A 9 -14.24 6.70 18.95
CA PRO A 9 -15.16 6.11 17.97
C PRO A 9 -15.65 4.71 18.37
N GLN A 10 -14.87 3.99 19.20
CA GLN A 10 -15.20 2.65 19.65
C GLN A 10 -16.11 2.65 20.91
N CYS A 11 -15.68 3.28 22.01
CA CYS A 11 -16.44 3.22 23.28
C CYS A 11 -17.30 4.44 23.55
N LYS A 12 -17.29 5.44 22.66
CA LYS A 12 -18.08 6.69 22.75
C LYS A 12 -17.77 7.58 23.97
N ARG A 13 -16.82 7.22 24.82
CA ARG A 13 -16.38 8.06 25.95
C ARG A 13 -15.51 9.20 25.44
N LYS A 14 -15.56 10.32 26.14
CA LYS A 14 -14.62 11.43 25.89
C LYS A 14 -13.18 10.95 26.00
N MET A 15 -12.34 11.35 25.06
CA MET A 15 -10.93 11.04 25.07
C MET A 15 -10.19 11.96 26.05
N ASP A 16 -9.15 11.43 26.67
CA ASP A 16 -8.17 12.28 27.36
C ASP A 16 -7.66 13.32 26.37
N ASN A 17 -7.63 14.59 26.76
CA ASN A 17 -7.17 15.69 25.92
C ASN A 17 -6.13 16.51 26.68
N LYS A 18 -4.86 16.31 26.35
CA LYS A 18 -3.75 16.99 26.98
C LYS A 18 -3.57 18.39 26.35
N SER A 19 -3.49 19.41 27.20
CA SER A 19 -3.20 20.77 26.75
C SER A 19 -1.71 20.92 26.45
N THR A 20 -1.39 21.66 25.39
CA THR A 20 -0.04 22.17 25.13
C THR A 20 0.10 23.58 25.69
N LYS A 21 1.19 23.88 26.36
CA LYS A 21 1.44 25.19 27.00
C LYS A 21 1.61 26.33 25.96
N GLY A 22 0.52 26.67 25.24
CA GLY A 22 0.51 27.79 24.29
C GLY A 22 1.20 27.51 22.94
N VAL A 23 1.85 26.36 22.74
CA VAL A 23 2.58 26.01 21.53
C VAL A 23 1.70 25.15 20.62
N LYS A 24 1.78 25.35 19.29
CA LYS A 24 1.13 24.47 18.32
C LYS A 24 1.70 23.06 18.50
N PRO A 25 0.86 22.03 18.71
CA PRO A 25 1.35 20.68 18.89
C PRO A 25 1.99 20.16 17.60
N ALA A 26 3.06 19.39 17.74
CA ALA A 26 3.61 18.63 16.64
C ALA A 26 2.58 17.59 16.12
N THR A 27 2.65 17.26 14.85
CA THR A 27 1.82 16.19 14.26
C THR A 27 2.16 14.87 14.92
N ALA A 28 1.16 14.21 15.53
CA ALA A 28 1.35 12.88 16.06
C ALA A 28 1.46 11.87 14.91
N THR A 29 2.47 11.02 14.98
CA THR A 29 2.69 9.90 14.07
C THR A 29 2.63 8.54 14.77
N PHE A 30 2.58 8.54 16.09
CA PHE A 30 2.40 7.38 16.95
C PHE A 30 1.30 7.64 17.95
N PHE A 31 0.67 6.58 18.44
CA PHE A 31 -0.35 6.69 19.48
C PHE A 31 0.15 7.46 20.72
N GLY A 32 1.38 7.20 21.16
CA GLY A 32 1.97 7.88 22.34
C GLY A 32 2.11 9.40 22.20
N ASP A 33 2.18 9.92 20.98
CA ASP A 33 2.31 11.36 20.68
C ASP A 33 0.95 12.06 20.60
N CYS A 34 -0.15 11.29 20.59
CA CYS A 34 -1.50 11.85 20.51
C CYS A 34 -1.86 12.59 21.79
N LEU A 35 -2.31 13.83 21.65
CA LEU A 35 -2.83 14.60 22.78
C LEU A 35 -4.25 14.18 23.16
N ARG A 36 -5.00 13.67 22.19
CA ARG A 36 -6.36 13.14 22.35
C ARG A 36 -6.27 11.64 22.20
N MET A 37 -6.51 10.90 23.30
CA MET A 37 -6.40 9.44 23.28
C MET A 37 -7.41 8.75 24.21
N CYS A 38 -7.84 7.59 23.80
CA CYS A 38 -8.57 6.62 24.61
C CYS A 38 -7.63 5.44 24.91
N LYS A 39 -6.99 5.47 26.06
CA LYS A 39 -6.05 4.41 26.46
C LYS A 39 -6.69 3.02 26.53
N PRO A 40 -7.92 2.84 27.09
CA PRO A 40 -8.55 1.52 27.14
C PRO A 40 -8.83 0.92 25.76
N CYS A 41 -9.08 1.75 24.74
CA CYS A 41 -9.35 1.28 23.38
C CYS A 41 -8.09 1.31 22.48
N GLY A 42 -6.97 1.84 22.97
CA GLY A 42 -5.77 1.96 22.15
C GLY A 42 -5.95 2.90 20.94
N ILE A 43 -6.81 3.91 21.02
CA ILE A 43 -7.14 4.81 19.91
C ILE A 43 -6.76 6.23 20.26
N GLY A 44 -6.01 6.88 19.38
CA GLY A 44 -5.66 8.29 19.46
C GLY A 44 -6.04 9.03 18.18
N TYR A 45 -6.06 10.35 18.26
CA TYR A 45 -6.17 11.22 17.09
C TYR A 45 -4.89 12.00 16.89
N SER A 46 -4.48 12.19 15.64
CA SER A 46 -3.41 13.11 15.28
C SER A 46 -3.68 14.49 15.88
N ASN A 47 -2.63 15.29 16.09
CA ASN A 47 -2.77 16.60 16.74
C ASN A 47 -3.25 17.71 15.77
N ALA A 48 -3.90 17.33 14.66
CA ALA A 48 -4.57 18.27 13.78
C ALA A 48 -5.83 18.83 14.44
N GLN A 49 -6.11 20.12 14.21
CA GLN A 49 -7.29 20.78 14.77
C GLN A 49 -8.56 20.33 14.05
N GLU A 50 -8.49 20.23 12.74
CA GLU A 50 -9.57 19.78 11.85
C GLU A 50 -9.18 18.46 11.18
N ASP A 51 -10.15 17.61 10.91
CA ASP A 51 -9.99 16.33 10.24
C ASP A 51 -8.82 15.47 10.75
N PRO A 52 -8.72 15.23 12.07
CA PRO A 52 -7.61 14.52 12.63
C PRO A 52 -7.64 13.04 12.23
N THR A 53 -6.50 12.53 11.76
CA THR A 53 -6.31 11.11 11.48
C THR A 53 -6.40 10.30 12.76
N LEU A 54 -7.13 9.20 12.73
CA LEU A 54 -7.19 8.24 13.81
C LEU A 54 -5.96 7.32 13.76
N ILE A 55 -5.35 7.07 14.92
CA ILE A 55 -4.10 6.31 15.07
C ILE A 55 -4.33 5.21 16.12
N TYR A 56 -4.12 3.96 15.73
CA TYR A 56 -4.20 2.80 16.61
C TYR A 56 -2.88 2.57 17.36
N ALA A 57 -2.96 2.20 18.64
CA ALA A 57 -1.79 1.83 19.45
C ALA A 57 -1.12 0.57 18.93
N CYS A 58 -1.91 -0.42 18.53
CA CYS A 58 -1.47 -1.55 17.75
C CYS A 58 -1.87 -1.32 16.29
N PRO A 59 -0.93 -1.06 15.36
CA PRO A 59 -1.26 -0.67 13.98
C PRO A 59 -2.17 -1.65 13.26
N PHE A 60 -2.05 -2.95 13.54
CA PHE A 60 -2.85 -3.98 12.86
C PHE A 60 -4.31 -4.04 13.33
N GLU A 61 -4.69 -3.36 14.42
CA GLU A 61 -6.08 -3.23 14.84
C GLU A 61 -6.93 -2.40 13.86
N ASN A 62 -6.30 -1.64 12.97
CA ASN A 62 -6.98 -0.98 11.86
C ASN A 62 -7.43 -1.95 10.75
N ILE A 63 -6.98 -3.19 10.80
CA ILE A 63 -7.35 -4.26 9.87
C ILE A 63 -8.36 -5.18 10.56
N PRO A 64 -9.50 -5.52 9.93
CA PRO A 64 -10.46 -6.49 10.44
C PRO A 64 -9.78 -7.80 10.84
N GLU A 65 -10.22 -8.39 11.96
CA GLU A 65 -9.58 -9.58 12.55
C GLU A 65 -9.51 -10.75 11.56
N GLU A 66 -10.58 -10.97 10.80
CA GLU A 66 -10.68 -12.08 9.84
C GLU A 66 -9.64 -12.04 8.70
N VAL A 67 -9.04 -10.88 8.43
CA VAL A 67 -8.04 -10.72 7.36
C VAL A 67 -6.67 -10.27 7.88
N ARG A 68 -6.49 -10.17 9.20
CA ARG A 68 -5.29 -9.62 9.83
C ARG A 68 -4.07 -10.54 9.74
N ASP A 69 -4.32 -11.85 9.64
CA ASP A 69 -3.25 -12.84 9.61
C ASP A 69 -2.26 -12.61 8.46
N HIS A 70 -0.99 -12.84 8.75
CA HIS A 70 0.14 -12.76 7.82
C HIS A 70 0.56 -11.34 7.38
N VAL A 71 -0.19 -10.27 7.66
CA VAL A 71 0.16 -8.91 7.23
C VAL A 71 1.55 -8.46 7.70
N ASP A 72 1.92 -8.72 8.96
CA ASP A 72 3.25 -8.39 9.49
C ASP A 72 4.37 -9.17 8.78
N LYS A 73 4.12 -10.45 8.46
CA LYS A 73 5.03 -11.30 7.69
C LYS A 73 5.28 -10.72 6.28
N VAL A 74 4.22 -10.30 5.60
CA VAL A 74 4.31 -9.73 4.26
C VAL A 74 5.01 -8.38 4.29
N ILE A 75 4.69 -7.48 5.23
CA ILE A 75 5.40 -6.20 5.38
C ILE A 75 6.90 -6.41 5.60
N LYS A 76 7.30 -7.39 6.43
CA LYS A 76 8.72 -7.72 6.66
C LYS A 76 9.44 -8.22 5.41
N LYS A 77 8.72 -8.74 4.43
CA LYS A 77 9.25 -9.24 3.15
C LYS A 77 9.02 -8.28 1.99
N SER A 78 8.24 -7.21 2.17
CA SER A 78 7.94 -6.23 1.12
C SER A 78 9.22 -5.69 0.46
N LEU A 79 9.10 -5.30 -0.79
CA LEU A 79 10.27 -5.02 -1.64
C LEU A 79 11.08 -3.81 -1.15
N ASN A 80 10.39 -2.75 -0.72
CA ASN A 80 11.06 -1.53 -0.23
C ASN A 80 11.48 -1.68 1.25
N VAL A 81 12.69 -2.17 1.46
CA VAL A 81 13.25 -2.42 2.81
C VAL A 81 13.24 -1.16 3.67
N THR A 82 13.60 -0.01 3.09
CA THR A 82 13.69 1.26 3.82
C THR A 82 12.35 1.80 4.27
N ASN A 83 11.25 1.34 3.66
CA ASN A 83 9.89 1.81 3.98
C ASN A 83 9.09 0.89 4.91
N ARG A 84 9.61 -0.30 5.25
CA ARG A 84 8.89 -1.33 6.04
C ARG A 84 8.36 -0.82 7.37
N ASP A 85 9.20 -0.13 8.14
CA ASP A 85 8.82 0.41 9.44
C ASP A 85 7.76 1.51 9.31
N ASN A 86 7.89 2.38 8.30
CA ASN A 86 6.89 3.38 7.99
C ASN A 86 5.56 2.74 7.57
N LYS A 87 5.60 1.73 6.71
CA LYS A 87 4.43 0.96 6.28
C LYS A 87 3.73 0.32 7.47
N LYS A 88 4.48 -0.39 8.32
CA LYS A 88 3.97 -1.00 9.55
C LYS A 88 3.30 0.01 10.48
N ARG A 89 3.88 1.18 10.65
CA ARG A 89 3.30 2.26 11.44
C ARG A 89 2.04 2.83 10.79
N ARG A 90 2.12 3.20 9.50
CA ARG A 90 1.04 3.89 8.78
C ARG A 90 -0.18 3.02 8.52
N ILE A 91 -0.02 1.70 8.49
CA ILE A 91 -1.15 0.78 8.40
C ILE A 91 -2.14 0.95 9.56
N GLY A 92 -1.68 1.47 10.71
CA GLY A 92 -2.51 1.81 11.86
C GLY A 92 -3.26 3.15 11.76
N TYR A 93 -3.29 3.79 10.60
CA TYR A 93 -4.05 5.03 10.39
C TYR A 93 -5.36 4.70 9.67
N ASN A 94 -6.49 5.30 10.11
CA ASN A 94 -7.77 5.12 9.42
C ASN A 94 -7.75 5.57 7.95
N SER A 95 -6.81 6.43 7.56
CA SER A 95 -6.57 6.88 6.18
C SER A 95 -5.48 6.09 5.46
N SER A 96 -5.15 4.88 5.92
CA SER A 96 -4.09 4.06 5.34
C SER A 96 -4.54 3.37 4.05
N GLU A 97 -3.91 3.74 2.94
CA GLU A 97 -4.05 3.03 1.66
C GLU A 97 -3.56 1.58 1.77
N ASP A 98 -2.46 1.33 2.52
CA ASP A 98 -1.95 -0.01 2.78
C ASP A 98 -2.95 -0.90 3.55
N ALA A 99 -3.64 -0.36 4.57
CA ALA A 99 -4.65 -1.11 5.32
C ALA A 99 -5.87 -1.45 4.44
N LEU A 100 -6.32 -0.50 3.62
CA LEU A 100 -7.41 -0.71 2.67
C LEU A 100 -7.02 -1.77 1.63
N THR A 101 -5.84 -1.64 1.03
CA THR A 101 -5.30 -2.59 0.05
C THR A 101 -5.30 -4.01 0.61
N TRP A 102 -4.66 -4.19 1.77
CA TRP A 102 -4.61 -5.50 2.42
C TRP A 102 -6.02 -6.03 2.72
N THR A 103 -6.86 -5.23 3.36
CA THR A 103 -8.20 -5.65 3.79
C THR A 103 -9.04 -6.15 2.62
N VAL A 104 -9.11 -5.37 1.53
CA VAL A 104 -9.95 -5.69 0.38
C VAL A 104 -9.46 -6.94 -0.34
N PHE A 105 -8.21 -6.95 -0.78
CA PHE A 105 -7.70 -8.06 -1.59
C PHE A 105 -7.54 -9.34 -0.77
N ARG A 106 -7.10 -9.24 0.50
CA ARG A 106 -7.00 -10.41 1.37
C ARG A 106 -8.38 -11.02 1.67
N TYR A 107 -9.40 -10.21 1.85
CA TYR A 107 -10.76 -10.69 2.01
C TYR A 107 -11.22 -11.54 0.81
N PHE A 108 -11.06 -11.03 -0.41
CA PHE A 108 -11.43 -11.78 -1.60
C PHE A 108 -10.58 -13.04 -1.79
N GLN A 109 -9.29 -13.00 -1.46
CA GLN A 109 -8.41 -14.17 -1.50
C GLN A 109 -8.86 -15.24 -0.51
N LEU A 110 -9.14 -14.89 0.74
CA LEU A 110 -9.62 -15.83 1.78
C LEU A 110 -11.02 -16.38 1.48
N LYS A 111 -11.85 -15.67 0.73
CA LYS A 111 -13.15 -16.16 0.26
C LYS A 111 -13.08 -16.93 -1.05
N GLU A 112 -11.89 -17.19 -1.57
CA GLU A 112 -11.67 -17.87 -2.86
C GLU A 112 -12.44 -17.19 -4.01
N LYS A 113 -12.48 -15.84 -3.99
CA LYS A 113 -13.17 -14.99 -4.96
C LYS A 113 -12.26 -14.00 -5.66
N ILE A 114 -10.97 -14.22 -5.62
CA ILE A 114 -10.01 -13.32 -6.26
C ILE A 114 -10.13 -13.32 -7.79
N ASP A 115 -10.58 -14.43 -8.36
CA ASP A 115 -10.95 -14.59 -9.78
C ASP A 115 -12.02 -13.55 -10.20
N LYS A 116 -13.01 -13.28 -9.33
CA LYS A 116 -14.02 -12.25 -9.59
C LYS A 116 -13.44 -10.83 -9.58
N VAL A 117 -12.40 -10.59 -8.80
CA VAL A 117 -11.69 -9.30 -8.83
C VAL A 117 -10.98 -9.13 -10.16
N VAL A 118 -10.30 -10.18 -10.67
CA VAL A 118 -9.69 -10.19 -12.00
C VAL A 118 -10.74 -9.90 -13.07
N GLU A 119 -11.89 -10.60 -13.04
CA GLU A 119 -12.99 -10.41 -14.00
C GLU A 119 -13.53 -8.97 -13.99
N ILE A 120 -13.70 -8.36 -12.81
CA ILE A 120 -14.17 -6.98 -12.67
C ILE A 120 -13.17 -6.00 -13.28
N LEU A 121 -11.88 -6.18 -13.01
CA LEU A 121 -10.83 -5.26 -13.44
C LEU A 121 -10.48 -5.38 -14.91
N SER A 122 -10.38 -6.62 -15.44
CA SER A 122 -10.00 -6.87 -16.84
C SER A 122 -11.18 -6.94 -17.81
N LYS A 123 -12.43 -7.13 -17.30
CA LYS A 123 -13.63 -7.46 -18.08
C LYS A 123 -13.57 -8.84 -18.74
N GLU A 124 -12.66 -9.68 -18.31
CA GLU A 124 -12.44 -11.05 -18.82
C GLU A 124 -12.29 -12.01 -17.64
N GLN A 125 -12.71 -13.25 -17.83
CA GLN A 125 -12.56 -14.28 -16.81
C GLN A 125 -11.08 -14.57 -16.51
N ALA A 126 -10.78 -14.88 -15.26
CA ALA A 126 -9.46 -15.35 -14.88
C ALA A 126 -9.17 -16.71 -15.51
N LYS A 127 -7.91 -16.97 -15.87
CA LYS A 127 -7.43 -18.22 -16.43
C LYS A 127 -6.48 -18.91 -15.43
N GLY A 128 -6.82 -20.15 -15.09
CA GLY A 128 -6.01 -20.90 -14.12
C GLY A 128 -6.03 -20.29 -12.70
N ASN A 129 -4.92 -20.40 -12.00
CA ASN A 129 -4.78 -19.92 -10.64
C ASN A 129 -4.40 -18.43 -10.61
N VAL A 130 -5.06 -17.65 -9.77
CA VAL A 130 -4.70 -16.24 -9.56
C VAL A 130 -3.71 -16.12 -8.41
N PHE A 131 -2.51 -15.63 -8.69
CA PHE A 131 -1.50 -15.26 -7.70
C PHE A 131 -1.70 -13.82 -7.28
N VAL A 132 -1.61 -13.57 -5.97
CA VAL A 132 -1.79 -12.23 -5.40
C VAL A 132 -0.50 -11.78 -4.76
N TYR A 133 0.00 -10.63 -5.18
CA TYR A 133 1.17 -10.00 -4.57
C TYR A 133 0.73 -8.76 -3.81
N TYR A 134 1.17 -8.63 -2.58
CA TYR A 134 1.01 -7.42 -1.78
C TYR A 134 2.38 -6.77 -1.63
N TRP A 135 2.50 -5.54 -2.08
CA TRP A 135 3.78 -4.80 -2.05
C TRP A 135 4.93 -5.59 -2.66
N GLY A 136 4.62 -6.31 -3.76
CA GLY A 136 5.53 -7.17 -4.48
C GLY A 136 5.79 -8.54 -3.85
N VAL A 137 5.12 -8.91 -2.76
CA VAL A 137 5.26 -10.22 -2.10
C VAL A 137 4.10 -11.13 -2.48
N PRO A 138 4.35 -12.20 -3.27
CA PRO A 138 3.32 -13.17 -3.62
C PRO A 138 3.02 -14.10 -2.44
N ILE A 139 1.74 -14.19 -2.05
CA ILE A 139 1.30 -15.12 -1.02
C ILE A 139 0.05 -15.91 -1.45
N ASP A 140 -0.04 -17.15 -0.98
CA ASP A 140 -1.23 -17.96 -1.12
C ASP A 140 -2.30 -17.67 -0.05
N ILE A 141 -3.40 -18.42 -0.10
CA ILE A 141 -4.49 -18.32 0.87
C ILE A 141 -4.04 -18.64 2.31
N ASN A 142 -3.04 -19.52 2.48
CA ASN A 142 -2.48 -19.92 3.77
C ASN A 142 -1.36 -18.98 4.24
N GLY A 143 -1.07 -17.89 3.50
CA GLY A 143 0.00 -16.95 3.79
C GLY A 143 1.40 -17.49 3.52
N MET A 144 1.53 -18.54 2.71
CA MET A 144 2.83 -19.03 2.23
C MET A 144 3.34 -18.10 1.13
N ILE A 145 4.61 -17.72 1.24
CA ILE A 145 5.26 -16.85 0.24
C ILE A 145 5.82 -17.73 -0.87
N ASP A 146 5.49 -17.38 -2.12
CA ASP A 146 6.13 -17.98 -3.28
C ASP A 146 7.50 -17.29 -3.52
N GLU A 147 8.54 -17.92 -2.98
CA GLU A 147 9.91 -17.38 -3.07
C GLU A 147 10.44 -17.38 -4.51
N THR A 148 9.93 -18.25 -5.40
CA THR A 148 10.32 -18.29 -6.81
C THR A 148 9.83 -17.03 -7.53
N ARG A 149 8.53 -16.74 -7.44
CA ARG A 149 7.93 -15.55 -8.04
C ARG A 149 8.48 -14.26 -7.43
N LEU A 150 8.73 -14.25 -6.12
CA LEU A 150 9.36 -13.11 -5.44
C LEU A 150 10.78 -12.85 -5.98
N LYS A 151 11.54 -13.91 -6.24
CA LYS A 151 12.89 -13.81 -6.81
C LYS A 151 12.84 -13.29 -8.23
N GLU A 152 11.94 -13.80 -9.07
CA GLU A 152 11.75 -13.35 -10.45
C GLU A 152 11.41 -11.86 -10.54
N LEU A 153 10.48 -11.38 -9.70
CA LEU A 153 10.15 -9.95 -9.63
C LEU A 153 11.37 -9.10 -9.24
N LYS A 154 12.16 -9.56 -8.26
CA LYS A 154 13.40 -8.86 -7.86
C LYS A 154 14.45 -8.81 -8.98
N GLU A 155 14.60 -9.89 -9.74
CA GLU A 155 15.51 -9.95 -10.89
C GLU A 155 15.12 -8.93 -11.98
N ILE A 156 13.81 -8.71 -12.18
CA ILE A 156 13.32 -7.67 -13.08
C ILE A 156 13.67 -6.28 -12.56
N LEU A 157 13.47 -6.02 -11.27
CA LEU A 157 13.81 -4.74 -10.65
C LEU A 157 15.33 -4.48 -10.69
N ASP A 158 16.14 -5.53 -10.53
CA ASP A 158 17.61 -5.46 -10.71
C ASP A 158 17.98 -5.09 -12.17
N LYS A 159 17.30 -5.67 -13.17
CA LYS A 159 17.50 -5.31 -14.60
C LYS A 159 17.08 -3.87 -14.89
N LEU A 160 16.16 -3.31 -14.14
CA LEU A 160 15.75 -1.91 -14.19
C LEU A 160 16.66 -1.00 -13.35
N GLU A 161 17.77 -1.52 -12.85
CA GLU A 161 18.77 -0.79 -12.05
C GLU A 161 18.15 -0.12 -10.80
N GLU A 162 17.13 -0.74 -10.21
CA GLU A 162 16.57 -0.28 -8.95
C GLU A 162 17.48 -0.64 -7.77
N THR A 163 17.45 0.20 -6.75
CA THR A 163 18.22 -0.06 -5.53
C THR A 163 17.56 -1.13 -4.69
N LYS A 164 18.27 -2.23 -4.38
CA LYS A 164 17.76 -3.38 -3.62
C LYS A 164 17.10 -3.04 -2.28
N GLN A 165 17.46 -1.91 -1.67
CA GLN A 165 16.88 -1.46 -0.41
C GLN A 165 15.58 -0.67 -0.59
N SER A 166 15.33 -0.15 -1.81
CA SER A 166 14.20 0.73 -2.12
C SER A 166 13.53 0.37 -3.45
N TYR A 167 13.37 -0.93 -3.72
CA TYR A 167 12.63 -1.40 -4.86
C TYR A 167 11.22 -0.78 -4.92
N SER A 168 10.75 -0.58 -6.12
CA SER A 168 9.37 -0.18 -6.36
C SER A 168 8.40 -1.23 -5.83
N GLU A 169 7.38 -0.76 -5.14
CA GLU A 169 6.32 -1.60 -4.59
C GLU A 169 4.99 -1.23 -5.25
N PRO A 170 4.48 -2.01 -6.19
CA PRO A 170 3.07 -1.95 -6.57
C PRO A 170 2.21 -2.32 -5.37
N ASP A 171 1.07 -1.64 -5.18
CA ASP A 171 0.19 -1.93 -4.05
C ASP A 171 -0.33 -3.38 -4.13
N VAL A 172 -0.84 -3.78 -5.32
CA VAL A 172 -1.23 -5.17 -5.61
C VAL A 172 -0.84 -5.55 -7.04
N ILE A 173 -0.39 -6.80 -7.22
CA ILE A 173 -0.33 -7.45 -8.52
C ILE A 173 -1.25 -8.68 -8.46
N LEU A 174 -2.12 -8.82 -9.46
CA LEU A 174 -2.88 -10.02 -9.71
C LEU A 174 -2.34 -10.65 -10.99
N GLU A 175 -1.95 -11.91 -10.93
CA GLU A 175 -1.37 -12.64 -12.04
C GLU A 175 -2.11 -13.96 -12.24
N ASP A 176 -2.62 -14.18 -13.42
CA ASP A 176 -3.15 -15.48 -13.88
C ASP A 176 -2.32 -16.00 -15.08
N ASP A 177 -2.74 -17.09 -15.69
CA ASP A 177 -1.99 -17.73 -16.80
C ASP A 177 -1.91 -16.86 -18.07
N GLU A 178 -2.74 -15.82 -18.21
CA GLU A 178 -2.81 -14.98 -19.40
C GLU A 178 -2.64 -13.49 -19.12
N LYS A 179 -2.77 -13.05 -17.85
CA LYS A 179 -2.85 -11.63 -17.51
C LYS A 179 -2.06 -11.27 -16.26
N ILE A 180 -1.50 -10.08 -16.29
CA ILE A 180 -0.91 -9.42 -15.12
C ILE A 180 -1.59 -8.07 -14.93
N ILE A 181 -2.22 -7.87 -13.78
CA ILE A 181 -2.95 -6.64 -13.44
C ILE A 181 -2.26 -5.95 -12.28
N PHE A 182 -1.79 -4.73 -12.49
CA PHE A 182 -1.27 -3.88 -11.45
C PHE A 182 -2.38 -2.97 -10.92
N VAL A 183 -2.54 -2.95 -9.61
CA VAL A 183 -3.53 -2.10 -8.94
C VAL A 183 -2.80 -1.11 -8.03
N GLU A 184 -3.04 0.18 -8.25
CA GLU A 184 -2.61 1.26 -7.37
C GLU A 184 -3.82 1.79 -6.59
N VAL A 185 -3.78 1.68 -5.28
CA VAL A 185 -4.89 2.07 -4.40
C VAL A 185 -4.68 3.50 -3.90
N LYS A 186 -5.68 4.35 -4.11
CA LYS A 186 -5.66 5.76 -3.68
C LYS A 186 -6.90 6.06 -2.84
N LEU A 187 -6.69 6.54 -1.63
CA LEU A 187 -7.77 6.90 -0.70
C LEU A 187 -7.97 8.42 -0.55
N GLY A 188 -6.95 9.20 -0.80
CA GLY A 188 -7.00 10.65 -0.69
C GLY A 188 -5.86 11.36 -1.40
N SER A 189 -4.99 10.61 -2.06
CA SER A 189 -3.90 11.12 -2.87
C SER A 189 -4.22 10.99 -4.36
N GLU A 190 -3.77 11.95 -5.16
CA GLU A 190 -3.87 11.85 -6.62
C GLU A 190 -2.72 11.01 -7.18
N ASN A 191 -2.99 10.24 -8.24
CA ASN A 191 -1.96 9.53 -8.99
C ASN A 191 -1.38 10.41 -10.10
N ASN A 192 -0.82 11.57 -9.70
CA ASN A 192 -0.32 12.60 -10.63
C ASN A 192 1.18 12.86 -10.49
N LYS A 193 1.92 11.98 -9.82
CA LYS A 193 3.35 12.13 -9.63
C LYS A 193 4.07 12.01 -10.98
N LYS A 194 4.88 13.02 -11.29
CA LYS A 194 5.76 13.02 -12.47
C LYS A 194 7.04 12.27 -12.15
N GLY A 195 7.51 11.44 -13.09
CA GLY A 195 8.88 10.93 -13.08
C GLY A 195 9.88 12.05 -13.39
N GLN A 196 11.07 11.99 -12.82
CA GLN A 196 12.11 12.99 -13.05
C GLN A 196 13.45 12.32 -13.42
N GLY A 197 14.09 12.84 -14.45
CA GLY A 197 15.45 12.47 -14.82
C GLY A 197 15.64 10.96 -15.04
N SER A 198 16.72 10.42 -14.49
CA SER A 198 17.10 9.00 -14.64
C SER A 198 16.07 8.00 -14.11
N GLU A 199 15.20 8.40 -13.18
CA GLU A 199 14.10 7.53 -12.71
C GLU A 199 13.07 7.29 -13.80
N TRP A 200 12.77 8.31 -14.62
CA TRP A 200 11.86 8.17 -15.74
C TRP A 200 12.46 7.28 -16.84
N ASP A 201 13.74 7.49 -17.17
CA ASP A 201 14.42 6.78 -18.26
C ASP A 201 14.50 5.26 -18.02
N LYS A 202 14.53 4.83 -16.75
CA LYS A 202 14.53 3.41 -16.39
C LYS A 202 13.30 2.67 -16.90
N TYR A 203 12.13 3.31 -16.81
CA TYR A 203 10.84 2.67 -17.08
C TYR A 203 10.30 3.01 -18.46
N HIS A 204 10.79 4.05 -19.08
CA HIS A 204 10.33 4.52 -20.38
C HIS A 204 11.07 3.79 -21.52
N LYS A 205 10.85 2.47 -21.62
CA LYS A 205 11.52 1.62 -22.59
C LYS A 205 10.79 1.66 -23.94
N PRO A 206 11.50 1.98 -25.06
CA PRO A 206 10.87 2.08 -26.39
C PRO A 206 10.08 0.85 -26.82
N ASP A 207 10.57 -0.34 -26.47
CA ASP A 207 9.96 -1.61 -26.88
C ASP A 207 8.56 -1.86 -26.29
N TYR A 208 8.19 -1.13 -25.23
CA TYR A 208 6.91 -1.32 -24.52
C TYR A 208 5.89 -0.22 -24.76
N TYR A 209 6.21 0.78 -25.59
CA TYR A 209 5.35 1.94 -25.80
C TYR A 209 5.27 2.34 -27.28
N GLU A 210 4.13 2.86 -27.70
CA GLU A 210 4.01 3.53 -28.97
C GLU A 210 4.85 4.82 -29.00
N SER A 211 5.37 5.17 -30.17
CA SER A 211 6.27 6.32 -30.35
C SER A 211 5.69 7.65 -29.89
N ALA A 212 4.37 7.85 -30.04
CA ALA A 212 3.67 9.04 -29.56
C ALA A 212 3.69 9.18 -28.04
N PHE A 213 3.57 8.06 -27.34
CA PHE A 213 3.62 8.02 -25.88
C PHE A 213 5.02 8.30 -25.33
N LEU A 214 6.06 7.86 -26.07
CA LEU A 214 7.46 8.09 -25.70
C LEU A 214 7.86 9.57 -25.71
N CYS A 215 7.16 10.40 -26.48
CA CYS A 215 7.46 11.83 -26.60
C CYS A 215 6.89 12.69 -25.46
N ASP A 216 5.94 12.18 -24.68
CA ASP A 216 5.29 12.97 -23.63
C ASP A 216 5.99 12.83 -22.27
N LYS A 217 7.11 13.55 -22.11
CA LYS A 217 7.83 13.68 -20.82
C LYS A 217 7.01 14.37 -19.72
N ASN A 218 5.80 14.85 -20.03
CA ASN A 218 4.88 15.50 -19.07
C ASN A 218 3.82 14.55 -18.51
N LEU A 219 3.83 13.28 -18.89
CA LEU A 219 2.94 12.28 -18.32
C LEU A 219 2.98 12.29 -16.79
N LYS A 220 1.85 12.64 -16.19
CA LYS A 220 1.68 12.74 -14.74
C LYS A 220 1.40 11.39 -14.07
N SER A 221 1.74 10.28 -14.72
CA SER A 221 1.36 8.93 -14.31
C SER A 221 2.57 8.03 -14.14
N TYR A 222 3.63 8.54 -13.50
CA TYR A 222 4.89 7.81 -13.30
C TYR A 222 4.68 6.38 -12.76
N GLN A 223 3.80 6.20 -11.76
CA GLN A 223 3.55 4.87 -11.19
C GLN A 223 2.95 3.91 -12.23
N LEU A 224 2.06 4.38 -13.11
CA LEU A 224 1.47 3.55 -14.16
C LEU A 224 2.50 3.15 -15.21
N VAL A 225 3.36 4.08 -15.64
CA VAL A 225 4.46 3.82 -16.59
C VAL A 225 5.42 2.77 -16.02
N ARG A 226 5.83 2.94 -14.77
CA ARG A 226 6.67 1.99 -14.05
C ARG A 226 6.01 0.60 -13.99
N ASN A 227 4.78 0.53 -13.55
CA ASN A 227 4.06 -0.74 -13.41
C ASN A 227 3.84 -1.42 -14.75
N TRP A 228 3.57 -0.65 -15.83
CA TRP A 228 3.47 -1.17 -17.18
C TRP A 228 4.78 -1.81 -17.65
N THR A 229 5.91 -1.13 -17.45
CA THR A 229 7.24 -1.66 -17.82
C THR A 229 7.55 -2.95 -17.05
N ILE A 230 7.34 -2.96 -15.72
CA ILE A 230 7.53 -4.16 -14.90
C ILE A 230 6.62 -5.29 -15.38
N GLY A 231 5.36 -5.00 -15.72
CA GLY A 231 4.39 -5.97 -16.20
C GLY A 231 4.80 -6.63 -17.52
N ASN A 232 5.29 -5.85 -18.51
CA ASN A 232 5.79 -6.39 -19.76
C ASN A 232 7.00 -7.31 -19.53
N MET A 233 7.96 -6.88 -18.71
CA MET A 233 9.11 -7.73 -18.36
C MET A 233 8.74 -9.00 -17.59
N LEU A 234 7.66 -8.98 -16.81
CA LEU A 234 7.11 -10.17 -16.17
C LEU A 234 6.45 -11.11 -17.20
N ALA A 235 5.79 -10.58 -18.21
CA ALA A 235 5.11 -11.37 -19.24
C ALA A 235 6.06 -12.04 -20.23
N GLU A 236 7.30 -11.53 -20.37
CA GLU A 236 8.34 -12.08 -21.25
C GLU A 236 9.14 -13.26 -20.64
N ARG A 237 8.85 -13.71 -19.44
CA ARG A 237 9.59 -14.77 -18.72
C ARG A 237 9.11 -16.19 -19.00
#